data_8fb3c6648238f36bff7f0d59a931b3de
#
_entry.id   8fb3c6648238f36bff7f0d59a931b3de
#
_cell.length_a   1.000
_cell.length_b   1.000
_cell.length_c   1.000
_cell.angle_alpha   90.00
_cell.angle_beta   90.00
_cell.angle_gamma   90.00
#
_symmetry.space_group_name_H-M   'P 1'
#
loop_
_entity.id
_entity.type
_entity.pdbx_description
1 polymer ?
#
loop_
_entity_poly.entity_id
_entity_poly.type
_entity_poly.pdbx_seq_one_letter_code
_entity_poly.pdbx_strand_id
1 'polypeptide(L)'
;MRTAVSIFVVSAMALGSIIGGATAAPTPSASASAGPQKKVTSSLIKRPSGTLAPGSTVPASEIFGNRVFIDANRGYALVQHGQAQYPAATTDGGKTWKTNGPALHLNAAQAPLAVAFIGAGGKKKIFAWGGGQVIDATPDGGAHWYRATFTGLPVAVLKNPKGHLVAFVDGQTGASSVATQYVSKDGGKHWHLDNTVGGS
;
A
#
# COMPACT_ATOMS: atom_id res chain seq x y z
N MET A 1 2.41 -1.62 -32.29
CA MET A 1 1.43 -2.43 -31.53
C MET A 1 1.03 -1.65 -30.28
N ARG A 2 -0.23 -1.23 -30.19
CA ARG A 2 -0.74 -0.46 -29.04
C ARG A 2 -1.43 -1.44 -28.11
N THR A 3 -0.90 -1.63 -26.91
CA THR A 3 -1.51 -2.48 -25.89
C THR A 3 -2.51 -1.65 -25.10
N ALA A 4 -3.78 -2.01 -25.19
CA ALA A 4 -4.85 -1.39 -24.41
C ALA A 4 -4.86 -1.99 -22.98
N VAL A 5 -4.86 -1.13 -21.98
CA VAL A 5 -5.04 -1.51 -20.58
C VAL A 5 -6.55 -1.46 -20.29
N SER A 6 -7.15 -2.62 -20.05
CA SER A 6 -8.54 -2.72 -19.62
C SER A 6 -8.66 -2.54 -18.11
N ILE A 7 -9.41 -1.54 -17.70
CA ILE A 7 -9.78 -1.31 -16.29
C ILE A 7 -11.10 -2.03 -16.04
N PHE A 8 -11.11 -3.03 -15.17
CA PHE A 8 -12.34 -3.67 -14.70
C PHE A 8 -12.90 -2.91 -13.50
N VAL A 9 -14.11 -2.36 -13.68
CA VAL A 9 -14.93 -1.81 -12.60
C VAL A 9 -15.87 -2.91 -12.13
N VAL A 10 -15.77 -3.32 -10.89
CA VAL A 10 -16.71 -4.26 -10.26
C VAL A 10 -17.79 -3.47 -9.53
N SER A 11 -19.01 -3.48 -10.07
CA SER A 11 -20.21 -2.97 -9.40
C SER A 11 -20.85 -4.07 -8.58
N ALA A 12 -21.04 -3.87 -7.29
CA ALA A 12 -21.87 -4.71 -6.43
C ALA A 12 -23.22 -4.03 -6.18
N MET A 13 -24.30 -4.63 -6.68
CA MET A 13 -25.69 -4.31 -6.30
C MET A 13 -26.10 -5.21 -5.13
N ALA A 14 -26.69 -4.62 -4.10
CA ALA A 14 -27.48 -5.34 -3.12
C ALA A 14 -28.84 -4.65 -2.93
N LEU A 15 -29.90 -5.31 -3.35
CA LEU A 15 -31.29 -5.01 -2.99
C LEU A 15 -31.65 -5.80 -1.72
N GLY A 16 -32.35 -5.14 -0.80
CA GLY A 16 -32.97 -5.82 0.32
C GLY A 16 -33.82 -4.87 1.16
N SER A 17 -35.12 -4.74 0.87
CA SER A 17 -36.10 -4.03 1.70
C SER A 17 -36.64 -4.95 2.77
N ILE A 18 -36.68 -4.52 4.05
CA ILE A 18 -37.60 -5.05 5.08
C ILE A 18 -38.09 -3.88 5.93
N ILE A 19 -39.43 -3.80 6.07
CA ILE A 19 -40.22 -2.86 6.86
C ILE A 19 -40.31 -3.37 8.31
N GLY A 20 -40.17 -2.49 9.29
CA GLY A 20 -40.65 -2.77 10.64
C GLY A 20 -39.98 -2.02 11.78
N GLY A 21 -40.73 -1.14 12.46
CA GLY A 21 -40.56 -0.81 13.87
C GLY A 21 -39.61 0.35 14.22
N ALA A 22 -40.17 1.53 14.47
CA ALA A 22 -39.46 2.69 14.97
C ALA A 22 -39.13 2.53 16.46
N THR A 23 -37.87 2.27 16.79
CA THR A 23 -37.27 2.67 18.05
C THR A 23 -36.15 3.66 17.71
N ALA A 24 -36.20 4.87 18.25
CA ALA A 24 -35.18 5.90 18.03
C ALA A 24 -33.83 5.36 18.52
N ALA A 25 -32.99 4.97 17.56
CA ALA A 25 -31.59 4.66 17.80
C ALA A 25 -30.84 5.97 18.12
N PRO A 26 -29.87 5.95 19.05
CA PRO A 26 -29.03 7.12 19.29
C PRO A 26 -28.36 7.50 17.97
N THR A 27 -28.52 8.75 17.57
CA THR A 27 -27.82 9.36 16.42
C THR A 27 -26.32 9.10 16.60
N PRO A 28 -25.65 8.38 15.66
CA PRO A 28 -24.21 8.33 15.70
C PRO A 28 -23.70 9.74 15.55
N SER A 29 -22.98 10.22 16.56
CA SER A 29 -22.21 11.46 16.45
C SER A 29 -21.39 11.35 15.18
N ALA A 30 -21.67 12.21 14.20
CA ALA A 30 -20.86 12.33 13.00
C ALA A 30 -19.45 12.64 13.46
N SER A 31 -18.56 11.65 13.41
CA SER A 31 -17.13 11.89 13.55
C SER A 31 -16.78 12.92 12.48
N ALA A 32 -16.41 14.11 12.90
CA ALA A 32 -15.95 15.16 11.99
C ALA A 32 -14.89 14.54 11.08
N SER A 33 -15.18 14.48 9.79
CA SER A 33 -14.24 13.98 8.79
C SER A 33 -12.99 14.85 8.86
N ALA A 34 -11.91 14.28 9.36
CA ALA A 34 -10.63 14.98 9.37
C ALA A 34 -10.27 15.27 7.91
N GLY A 35 -10.09 16.55 7.59
CA GLY A 35 -9.62 16.96 6.25
C GLY A 35 -8.27 16.31 5.91
N PRO A 36 -7.87 16.35 4.64
CA PRO A 36 -6.64 15.68 4.18
C PRO A 36 -5.41 16.23 4.95
N GLN A 37 -4.53 15.32 5.37
CA GLN A 37 -3.30 15.67 6.06
C GLN A 37 -2.38 16.47 5.12
N LYS A 38 -1.93 17.66 5.53
CA LYS A 38 -0.99 18.47 4.73
C LYS A 38 0.39 17.80 4.59
N LYS A 39 0.79 17.04 5.59
CA LYS A 39 2.08 16.34 5.64
C LYS A 39 1.94 15.05 6.44
N VAL A 40 2.54 13.96 5.93
CA VAL A 40 2.67 12.68 6.63
C VAL A 40 4.15 12.38 6.79
N THR A 41 4.58 12.11 8.01
CA THR A 41 5.95 11.67 8.33
C THR A 41 5.92 10.18 8.64
N SER A 42 6.80 9.43 8.00
CA SER A 42 6.90 8.00 8.22
C SER A 42 7.75 7.67 9.45
N SER A 43 7.42 6.58 10.12
CA SER A 43 8.20 6.00 11.19
C SER A 43 9.03 4.81 10.70
N LEU A 44 10.21 4.59 11.28
CA LEU A 44 11.02 3.41 10.98
C LEU A 44 10.33 2.15 11.49
N ILE A 45 10.20 1.15 10.61
CA ILE A 45 9.66 -0.17 10.97
C ILE A 45 10.77 -0.97 11.62
N LYS A 46 10.62 -1.27 12.91
CA LYS A 46 11.55 -2.14 13.65
C LYS A 46 11.17 -3.60 13.40
N ARG A 47 12.15 -4.47 13.29
CA ARG A 47 11.92 -5.91 13.20
C ARG A 47 11.49 -6.47 14.56
N PRO A 48 10.29 -7.07 14.67
CA PRO A 48 9.90 -7.77 15.90
C PRO A 48 10.74 -9.02 16.15
N SER A 49 10.90 -9.41 17.41
CA SER A 49 11.53 -10.68 17.78
C SER A 49 10.76 -11.87 17.18
N GLY A 50 11.47 -12.94 16.82
CA GLY A 50 10.84 -14.15 16.26
C GLY A 50 10.39 -14.06 14.81
N THR A 51 10.64 -12.93 14.11
CA THR A 51 10.34 -12.77 12.70
C THR A 51 11.52 -13.15 11.80
N LEU A 52 11.24 -13.49 10.52
CA LEU A 52 12.29 -13.79 9.55
C LEU A 52 13.30 -12.64 9.46
N ALA A 53 14.58 -12.99 9.44
CA ALA A 53 15.62 -12.01 9.20
C ALA A 53 15.65 -11.58 7.73
N PRO A 54 16.03 -10.33 7.40
CA PRO A 54 16.36 -9.96 6.02
C PRO A 54 17.42 -10.90 5.44
N GLY A 55 17.23 -11.35 4.19
CA GLY A 55 18.10 -12.34 3.54
C GLY A 55 17.69 -13.80 3.74
N SER A 56 16.67 -14.11 4.55
CA SER A 56 16.12 -15.46 4.69
C SER A 56 15.52 -15.92 3.37
N THR A 57 15.88 -17.13 2.93
CA THR A 57 15.27 -17.73 1.73
C THR A 57 13.81 -18.08 2.03
N VAL A 58 12.95 -17.80 1.06
CA VAL A 58 11.51 -18.07 1.15
C VAL A 58 11.05 -18.86 -0.07
N PRO A 59 10.11 -19.81 0.09
CA PRO A 59 9.55 -20.56 -1.02
C PRO A 59 8.80 -19.64 -2.00
N ALA A 60 8.91 -19.91 -3.29
CA ALA A 60 8.15 -19.18 -4.30
C ALA A 60 6.63 -19.39 -4.17
N SER A 61 6.19 -20.45 -3.52
CA SER A 61 4.78 -20.73 -3.21
C SER A 61 4.19 -19.79 -2.15
N GLU A 62 5.02 -19.14 -1.35
CA GLU A 62 4.58 -18.15 -0.36
C GLU A 62 4.45 -16.74 -0.95
N ILE A 63 4.82 -16.54 -2.23
CA ILE A 63 4.66 -15.25 -2.90
C ILE A 63 3.19 -15.06 -3.24
N PHE A 64 2.66 -13.91 -2.86
CA PHE A 64 1.29 -13.51 -3.16
C PHE A 64 1.23 -12.10 -3.79
N GLY A 65 0.10 -11.78 -4.40
CA GLY A 65 -0.09 -10.51 -5.08
C GLY A 65 0.75 -10.38 -6.35
N ASN A 66 1.17 -9.15 -6.62
CA ASN A 66 1.95 -8.84 -7.81
C ASN A 66 3.46 -9.03 -7.59
N ARG A 67 4.17 -9.20 -8.70
CA ARG A 67 5.63 -9.19 -8.77
C ARG A 67 6.07 -8.05 -9.67
N VAL A 68 7.13 -7.33 -9.28
CA VAL A 68 7.67 -6.21 -10.06
C VAL A 68 9.13 -6.49 -10.38
N PHE A 69 9.47 -6.58 -11.67
CA PHE A 69 10.83 -6.72 -12.14
C PHE A 69 11.34 -5.38 -12.66
N ILE A 70 12.52 -4.98 -12.22
CA ILE A 70 13.20 -3.75 -12.67
C ILE A 70 14.22 -4.05 -13.78
N ASP A 71 14.65 -5.29 -13.91
CA ASP A 71 15.43 -5.85 -15.01
C ASP A 71 15.19 -7.36 -15.09
N ALA A 72 15.83 -8.07 -16.03
CA ALA A 72 15.63 -9.50 -16.25
C ALA A 72 15.95 -10.37 -15.00
N ASN A 73 16.83 -9.91 -14.13
CA ASN A 73 17.29 -10.70 -12.98
C ASN A 73 16.72 -10.19 -11.65
N ARG A 74 16.43 -8.89 -11.54
CA ARG A 74 16.05 -8.27 -10.27
C ARG A 74 14.58 -7.98 -10.22
N GLY A 75 13.93 -8.49 -9.19
CA GLY A 75 12.52 -8.26 -8.93
C GLY A 75 12.21 -8.21 -7.45
N TYR A 76 10.99 -7.76 -7.17
CA TYR A 76 10.44 -7.63 -5.84
C TYR A 76 9.05 -8.26 -5.79
N ALA A 77 8.71 -8.82 -4.64
CA ALA A 77 7.42 -9.45 -4.37
C ALA A 77 7.06 -9.28 -2.89
N LEU A 78 5.83 -9.60 -2.56
CA LEU A 78 5.41 -9.82 -1.18
C LEU A 78 5.32 -11.32 -0.92
N VAL A 79 5.74 -11.72 0.28
CA VAL A 79 5.69 -13.10 0.78
C VAL A 79 4.80 -13.14 2.00
N GLN A 80 3.92 -14.13 2.06
CA GLN A 80 3.13 -14.46 3.23
C GLN A 80 3.78 -15.65 3.92
N HIS A 81 4.37 -15.42 5.09
CA HIS A 81 4.94 -16.48 5.93
C HIS A 81 4.22 -16.52 7.28
N GLY A 82 3.42 -17.54 7.51
CA GLY A 82 2.49 -17.57 8.62
C GLY A 82 1.49 -16.42 8.53
N GLN A 83 1.39 -15.63 9.60
CA GLN A 83 0.51 -14.44 9.66
C GLN A 83 1.22 -13.15 9.24
N ALA A 84 2.51 -13.21 8.91
CA ALA A 84 3.30 -12.03 8.60
C ALA A 84 3.58 -11.89 7.09
N GLN A 85 3.56 -10.66 6.61
CA GLN A 85 3.88 -10.28 5.24
C GLN A 85 5.29 -9.71 5.21
N TYR A 86 6.11 -10.15 4.26
CA TYR A 86 7.48 -9.66 4.09
C TYR A 86 7.71 -9.15 2.69
N PRO A 87 8.46 -8.05 2.52
CA PRO A 87 9.02 -7.74 1.23
C PRO A 87 10.09 -8.77 0.90
N ALA A 88 10.12 -9.24 -0.34
CA ALA A 88 11.12 -10.15 -0.85
C ALA A 88 11.76 -9.61 -2.12
N ALA A 89 13.00 -10.02 -2.36
CA ALA A 89 13.76 -9.67 -3.55
C ALA A 89 14.35 -10.91 -4.20
N THR A 90 14.51 -10.84 -5.51
CA THR A 90 15.26 -11.81 -6.32
C THR A 90 16.37 -11.11 -7.10
N THR A 91 17.46 -11.82 -7.37
CA THR A 91 18.56 -11.37 -8.23
C THR A 91 18.86 -12.35 -9.37
N ASP A 92 18.03 -13.36 -9.55
CA ASP A 92 18.20 -14.47 -10.51
C ASP A 92 16.94 -14.71 -11.36
N GLY A 93 16.14 -13.66 -11.58
CA GLY A 93 14.94 -13.73 -12.41
C GLY A 93 13.76 -14.45 -11.73
N GLY A 94 13.75 -14.51 -10.41
CA GLY A 94 12.67 -15.13 -9.65
C GLY A 94 12.85 -16.61 -9.38
N LYS A 95 14.04 -17.17 -9.62
CA LYS A 95 14.36 -18.57 -9.29
C LYS A 95 14.49 -18.76 -7.78
N THR A 96 15.12 -17.79 -7.12
CA THR A 96 15.21 -17.75 -5.66
C THR A 96 14.71 -16.41 -5.14
N TRP A 97 14.08 -16.44 -3.97
CA TRP A 97 13.56 -15.24 -3.30
C TRP A 97 14.09 -15.19 -1.88
N LYS A 98 14.43 -13.99 -1.45
CA LYS A 98 14.92 -13.73 -0.09
C LYS A 98 14.17 -12.56 0.50
N THR A 99 13.86 -12.63 1.79
CA THR A 99 13.27 -11.48 2.51
C THR A 99 14.15 -10.25 2.36
N ASN A 100 13.54 -9.10 2.11
CA ASN A 100 14.21 -7.83 1.85
C ASN A 100 13.77 -6.73 2.83
N GLY A 101 13.45 -7.11 4.04
CA GLY A 101 13.01 -6.18 5.08
C GLY A 101 12.30 -6.87 6.23
N PRO A 102 11.76 -6.07 7.17
CA PRO A 102 10.98 -6.57 8.30
C PRO A 102 9.60 -7.06 7.89
N ALA A 103 8.89 -7.69 8.81
CA ALA A 103 7.47 -7.96 8.64
C ALA A 103 6.69 -6.64 8.48
N LEU A 104 5.83 -6.60 7.46
CA LEU A 104 4.94 -5.49 7.14
C LEU A 104 3.52 -5.84 7.59
N HIS A 105 2.73 -4.83 7.95
CA HIS A 105 1.32 -4.96 8.27
C HIS A 105 0.54 -4.00 7.36
N LEU A 106 0.29 -4.45 6.12
CA LEU A 106 -0.26 -3.63 5.04
C LEU A 106 -1.78 -3.57 5.05
N ASN A 107 -2.44 -4.50 5.75
CA ASN A 107 -3.89 -4.62 5.80
C ASN A 107 -4.42 -4.25 7.18
N ALA A 108 -5.71 -3.91 7.25
CA ALA A 108 -6.39 -3.75 8.51
C ALA A 108 -6.35 -5.06 9.32
N ALA A 109 -6.36 -4.95 10.65
CA ALA A 109 -6.27 -6.12 11.54
C ALA A 109 -7.38 -7.16 11.29
N GLN A 110 -8.55 -6.71 10.81
CA GLN A 110 -9.69 -7.57 10.50
C GLN A 110 -9.59 -8.24 9.12
N ALA A 111 -8.65 -7.83 8.28
CA ALA A 111 -8.45 -8.37 6.93
C ALA A 111 -6.96 -8.63 6.66
N PRO A 112 -6.29 -9.48 7.44
CA PRO A 112 -4.84 -9.68 7.36
C PRO A 112 -4.38 -10.30 6.03
N LEU A 113 -5.27 -11.01 5.33
CA LEU A 113 -5.01 -11.67 4.04
C LEU A 113 -5.59 -10.90 2.85
N ALA A 114 -6.06 -9.67 3.05
CA ALA A 114 -6.54 -8.84 1.97
C ALA A 114 -5.43 -8.53 0.95
N VAL A 115 -5.84 -8.10 -0.23
CA VAL A 115 -4.94 -7.79 -1.35
C VAL A 115 -3.87 -6.79 -0.91
N ALA A 116 -2.62 -7.08 -1.26
CA ALA A 116 -1.51 -6.19 -1.06
C ALA A 116 -0.66 -6.10 -2.32
N PHE A 117 0.00 -4.98 -2.50
CA PHE A 117 0.77 -4.64 -3.69
C PHE A 117 2.18 -4.22 -3.32
N ILE A 118 3.11 -4.52 -4.22
CA ILE A 118 4.47 -4.00 -4.15
C ILE A 118 4.80 -3.26 -5.45
N GLY A 119 5.54 -2.17 -5.34
CA GLY A 119 6.05 -1.40 -6.46
C GLY A 119 7.52 -1.07 -6.29
N ALA A 120 8.18 -0.75 -7.40
CA ALA A 120 9.57 -0.35 -7.39
C ALA A 120 9.82 0.89 -8.24
N GLY A 121 10.49 1.87 -7.63
CA GLY A 121 11.00 3.07 -8.30
C GLY A 121 12.44 2.92 -8.79
N GLY A 122 12.94 1.69 -8.92
CA GLY A 122 14.31 1.31 -9.23
C GLY A 122 14.92 0.42 -8.12
N LYS A 123 16.24 0.24 -8.14
CA LYS A 123 16.94 -0.68 -7.23
C LYS A 123 16.86 -0.33 -5.74
N LYS A 124 16.61 0.92 -5.42
CA LYS A 124 16.63 1.41 -4.03
C LYS A 124 15.25 1.82 -3.51
N LYS A 125 14.36 2.29 -4.37
CA LYS A 125 13.05 2.76 -3.96
C LYS A 125 12.02 1.65 -4.18
N ILE A 126 11.59 1.00 -3.11
CA ILE A 126 10.56 -0.03 -3.12
C ILE A 126 9.45 0.42 -2.18
N PHE A 127 8.22 0.12 -2.51
CA PHE A 127 7.07 0.52 -1.70
C PHE A 127 5.99 -0.55 -1.76
N ALA A 128 5.23 -0.68 -0.68
CA ALA A 128 4.16 -1.65 -0.55
C ALA A 128 2.94 -1.02 0.13
N TRP A 129 1.74 -1.42 -0.26
CA TRP A 129 0.48 -1.00 0.34
C TRP A 129 -0.57 -2.10 0.22
N GLY A 130 -1.67 -1.97 0.94
CA GLY A 130 -2.75 -2.95 0.96
C GLY A 130 -4.08 -2.36 1.40
N GLY A 131 -4.93 -3.15 2.05
CA GLY A 131 -6.23 -2.72 2.59
C GLY A 131 -6.17 -1.90 3.88
N GLY A 132 -4.98 -1.56 4.38
CA GLY A 132 -4.79 -0.66 5.53
C GLY A 132 -4.48 0.77 5.11
N GLN A 133 -4.57 1.69 6.05
CA GLN A 133 -4.29 3.12 5.85
C GLN A 133 -2.77 3.43 5.84
N VAL A 134 -1.96 2.50 5.36
CA VAL A 134 -0.50 2.60 5.43
C VAL A 134 0.17 2.40 4.06
N ILE A 135 1.30 3.08 3.88
CA ILE A 135 2.27 2.79 2.85
C ILE A 135 3.59 2.52 3.54
N ASP A 136 4.17 1.34 3.28
CA ASP A 136 5.50 0.98 3.73
C ASP A 136 6.48 1.14 2.57
N ALA A 137 7.58 1.85 2.80
CA ALA A 137 8.54 2.14 1.74
C ALA A 137 9.98 2.10 2.24
N THR A 138 10.89 1.77 1.34
CA THR A 138 12.33 1.84 1.56
C THR A 138 13.00 2.73 0.52
N PRO A 139 13.85 3.69 0.92
CA PRO A 139 14.64 4.52 0.01
C PRO A 139 15.99 3.91 -0.36
N ASP A 140 16.41 2.85 0.33
CA ASP A 140 17.78 2.33 0.33
C ASP A 140 17.89 0.83 -0.02
N GLY A 141 16.86 0.27 -0.70
CA GLY A 141 16.89 -1.08 -1.23
C GLY A 141 16.52 -2.16 -0.22
N GLY A 142 15.87 -1.79 0.88
CA GLY A 142 15.42 -2.71 1.91
C GLY A 142 16.20 -2.68 3.22
N ALA A 143 17.27 -1.85 3.30
CA ALA A 143 18.04 -1.72 4.54
C ALA A 143 17.20 -1.09 5.67
N HIS A 144 16.40 -0.09 5.32
CA HIS A 144 15.47 0.54 6.26
C HIS A 144 14.09 0.67 5.60
N TRP A 145 13.06 0.26 6.32
CA TRP A 145 11.68 0.41 5.90
C TRP A 145 10.96 1.42 6.79
N TYR A 146 10.15 2.24 6.16
CA TYR A 146 9.41 3.33 6.82
C TYR A 146 7.94 3.18 6.55
N ARG A 147 7.11 3.37 7.58
CA ARG A 147 5.65 3.34 7.51
C ARG A 147 5.09 4.74 7.57
N ALA A 148 4.35 5.13 6.54
CA ALA A 148 3.48 6.28 6.53
C ALA A 148 2.04 5.85 6.85
N THR A 149 1.35 6.57 7.74
CA THR A 149 -0.07 6.34 8.04
C THR A 149 -0.88 7.53 7.54
N PHE A 150 -1.89 7.25 6.74
CA PHE A 150 -2.78 8.24 6.13
C PHE A 150 -4.14 8.27 6.81
N THR A 151 -4.91 9.36 6.61
CA THR A 151 -6.30 9.45 7.09
C THR A 151 -7.30 8.69 6.22
N GLY A 152 -6.87 8.21 5.04
CA GLY A 152 -7.66 7.41 4.09
C GLY A 152 -6.91 6.17 3.62
N LEU A 153 -7.52 5.43 2.71
CA LEU A 153 -6.95 4.20 2.14
C LEU A 153 -6.07 4.53 0.93
N PRO A 154 -4.80 4.14 0.89
CA PRO A 154 -4.00 4.18 -0.32
C PRO A 154 -4.60 3.25 -1.39
N VAL A 155 -5.06 3.81 -2.49
CA VAL A 155 -5.66 3.06 -3.62
C VAL A 155 -4.66 2.81 -4.74
N ALA A 156 -3.63 3.66 -4.86
CA ALA A 156 -2.53 3.46 -5.79
C ALA A 156 -1.26 4.15 -5.29
N VAL A 157 -0.11 3.54 -5.54
CA VAL A 157 1.20 4.16 -5.34
C VAL A 157 2.02 3.95 -6.60
N LEU A 158 2.57 5.04 -7.14
CA LEU A 158 3.29 5.05 -8.41
C LEU A 158 4.62 5.81 -8.27
N LYS A 159 5.51 5.62 -9.23
CA LYS A 159 6.66 6.48 -9.43
C LYS A 159 6.40 7.42 -10.61
N ASN A 160 6.54 8.72 -10.42
CA ASN A 160 6.44 9.69 -11.51
C ASN A 160 7.76 9.80 -12.31
N PRO A 161 7.77 10.47 -13.48
CA PRO A 161 8.99 10.64 -14.30
C PRO A 161 10.17 11.31 -13.58
N LYS A 162 9.89 12.15 -12.55
CA LYS A 162 10.92 12.79 -11.72
C LYS A 162 11.51 11.86 -10.66
N GLY A 163 11.05 10.59 -10.59
CA GLY A 163 11.52 9.61 -9.61
C GLY A 163 10.95 9.78 -8.21
N HIS A 164 9.91 10.60 -8.05
CA HIS A 164 9.17 10.74 -6.79
C HIS A 164 8.11 9.65 -6.68
N LEU A 165 7.79 9.23 -5.46
CA LEU A 165 6.63 8.40 -5.20
C LEU A 165 5.39 9.29 -5.13
N VAL A 166 4.31 8.81 -5.75
CA VAL A 166 3.00 9.47 -5.75
C VAL A 166 1.99 8.49 -5.22
N ALA A 167 1.27 8.86 -4.18
CA ALA A 167 0.21 8.05 -3.59
C ALA A 167 -1.14 8.74 -3.81
N PHE A 168 -2.13 7.96 -4.22
CA PHE A 168 -3.52 8.34 -4.26
C PHE A 168 -4.21 7.71 -3.06
N VAL A 169 -4.77 8.55 -2.19
CA VAL A 169 -5.38 8.14 -0.93
C VAL A 169 -6.86 8.52 -0.98
N ASP A 170 -7.72 7.54 -0.89
CA ASP A 170 -9.17 7.75 -0.85
C ASP A 170 -9.58 8.29 0.52
N GLY A 171 -10.14 9.48 0.54
CA GLY A 171 -10.76 10.04 1.73
C GLY A 171 -12.12 9.38 1.95
N GLN A 172 -12.30 8.70 3.05
CA GLN A 172 -13.55 8.02 3.43
C GLN A 172 -14.68 9.03 3.75
N THR A 173 -15.04 9.87 2.80
CA THR A 173 -16.10 10.86 2.99
C THR A 173 -17.16 10.72 1.90
N GLY A 174 -18.23 9.96 2.20
CA GLY A 174 -19.50 10.06 1.49
C GLY A 174 -19.43 9.76 -0.02
N ALA A 175 -20.47 10.05 -0.73
CA ALA A 175 -20.77 9.67 -2.13
C ALA A 175 -19.85 10.27 -3.22
N SER A 176 -18.77 10.95 -2.87
CA SER A 176 -17.78 11.50 -3.83
C SER A 176 -16.37 11.22 -3.31
N SER A 177 -15.82 10.06 -3.65
CA SER A 177 -14.45 9.71 -3.34
C SER A 177 -13.48 10.45 -4.27
N VAL A 178 -13.10 11.66 -3.92
CA VAL A 178 -11.97 12.33 -4.58
C VAL A 178 -10.69 11.84 -3.91
N ALA A 179 -9.90 11.07 -4.64
CA ALA A 179 -8.61 10.61 -4.13
C ALA A 179 -7.67 11.80 -3.92
N THR A 180 -7.14 11.92 -2.73
CA THR A 180 -6.13 12.93 -2.37
C THR A 180 -4.75 12.46 -2.82
N GLN A 181 -4.03 13.31 -3.54
CA GLN A 181 -2.69 12.99 -4.01
C GLN A 181 -1.61 13.46 -3.02
N TYR A 182 -0.70 12.55 -2.70
CA TYR A 182 0.50 12.83 -1.91
C TYR A 182 1.75 12.52 -2.71
N VAL A 183 2.81 13.31 -2.48
CA VAL A 183 4.11 13.13 -3.13
C VAL A 183 5.21 12.98 -2.08
N SER A 184 6.06 11.96 -2.27
CA SER A 184 7.30 11.78 -1.53
C SER A 184 8.50 11.90 -2.46
N LYS A 185 9.42 12.81 -2.14
CA LYS A 185 10.68 13.04 -2.89
C LYS A 185 11.83 12.19 -2.35
N ASP A 186 11.71 11.66 -1.15
CA ASP A 186 12.75 10.99 -0.37
C ASP A 186 12.52 9.50 -0.16
N GLY A 187 11.73 8.88 -1.06
CA GLY A 187 11.51 7.43 -1.07
C GLY A 187 10.58 6.94 0.03
N GLY A 188 9.63 7.75 0.45
CA GLY A 188 8.58 7.38 1.39
C GLY A 188 8.78 7.83 2.82
N LYS A 189 9.85 8.61 3.13
CA LYS A 189 10.08 9.12 4.50
C LYS A 189 9.16 10.28 4.85
N HIS A 190 8.89 11.16 3.89
CA HIS A 190 7.97 12.28 4.07
C HIS A 190 7.05 12.37 2.87
N TRP A 191 5.77 12.59 3.13
CA TRP A 191 4.75 12.77 2.12
C TRP A 191 4.09 14.13 2.31
N HIS A 192 3.88 14.83 1.22
CA HIS A 192 3.24 16.13 1.19
C HIS A 192 2.02 16.06 0.31
N LEU A 193 0.96 16.72 0.74
CA LEU A 193 -0.23 16.92 -0.08
C LEU A 193 0.17 17.63 -1.37
N ASP A 194 -0.19 17.06 -2.51
CA ASP A 194 0.01 17.70 -3.81
C ASP A 194 -1.26 18.47 -4.19
N ASN A 195 -1.22 19.77 -4.00
CA ASN A 195 -2.34 20.67 -4.30
C ASN A 195 -2.48 20.98 -5.81
N THR A 196 -1.66 20.38 -6.68
CA THR A 196 -1.66 20.69 -8.12
C THR A 196 -2.74 19.95 -8.91
N VAL A 197 -3.46 19.01 -8.26
CA VAL A 197 -4.53 18.23 -8.89
C VAL A 197 -5.86 18.68 -8.32
N GLY A 198 -6.46 19.72 -8.91
CA GLY A 198 -7.79 20.14 -8.49
C GLY A 198 -8.12 21.64 -8.69
N GLY A 199 -7.35 22.35 -9.48
CA GLY A 199 -7.60 23.75 -9.81
C GLY A 199 -7.78 23.92 -11.33
N SER A 200 -8.99 23.79 -11.80
CA SER A 200 -9.48 24.38 -13.05
C SER A 200 -10.94 24.76 -12.85
#